data_1c3ffa9e97c29bdd6beb665434224a4a
#
_entry.id   1c3ffa9e97c29bdd6beb665434224a4a
#
_cell.length_a   1.000
_cell.length_b   1.000
_cell.length_c   1.000
_cell.angle_alpha   90.00
_cell.angle_beta   90.00
_cell.angle_gamma   90.00
#
_symmetry.space_group_name_H-M   'P 1'
#
loop_
_entity.id
_entity.type
_entity.pdbx_description
1 polymer ?
#
loop_
_entity_poly.entity_id
_entity_poly.type
_entity_poly.pdbx_seq_one_letter_code
_entity_poly.pdbx_strand_id
1 'polypeptide(L)'
;MVDASGVAGQPSYEELEALVASQAALIARLEAEVAELRVRLSSNSRNSSWPPSADGLSKPPADARKRSLRRSSGRSQGGQAGHEGARLEPVAVADEQVEHPPERCEDCGGDLADAERVEDGESRQVFDLPQGRLLRVVEHVVARRRCGCGRVSAGAFPDGVGAPTQYGPGIRALGVYLCVFQHLPYDRACQLLRDLAGAAVSTGTLTSWVTAAAEGLCDFDERLRELLIAADVAHFDETGARIAGRLGWVHSASTDTLTRYTAHERRGSEAIDAAGVLGDFNGVAVHDGWAPYRNYTGCDHGLCNIHHLRELEAAAEAGRSWPVAMSCLLPDTKDLVERSRAVGLQRLDADALSELADSYAVILQMGHEEHPPAAGKKTKAHNLLLRLERDQGDVLRFAYDFRVPFGNNQAEQDIRMVKLQQKVSGCWRTSHGAERFLAVRSYISTARKQGQDVLGVLAQLAQGRPWLPAPGPT
;
A
#
# COMPACT_ATOMS: atom_id res chain seq x y z
N MET A 1 67.80 -50.64 25.65
CA MET A 1 67.06 -51.39 24.60
C MET A 1 65.68 -50.81 24.58
N VAL A 2 65.44 -50.03 23.59
CA VAL A 2 64.11 -49.40 23.35
C VAL A 2 63.39 -50.25 22.31
N ASP A 3 62.32 -50.88 22.71
CA ASP A 3 61.49 -51.67 21.81
C ASP A 3 60.57 -50.78 21.03
N ALA A 4 60.81 -50.69 19.72
CA ALA A 4 60.05 -49.90 18.79
C ALA A 4 59.10 -50.83 18.01
N SER A 5 57.92 -51.11 18.53
CA SER A 5 56.82 -51.70 17.75
C SER A 5 55.41 -51.08 18.14
N GLY A 6 55.26 -49.80 17.81
CA GLY A 6 53.97 -49.15 17.83
C GLY A 6 53.24 -49.41 16.54
N VAL A 7 52.81 -50.63 16.23
CA VAL A 7 51.79 -50.91 15.18
C VAL A 7 50.45 -50.62 15.84
N ALA A 8 49.84 -49.51 15.46
CA ALA A 8 48.48 -49.26 15.83
C ALA A 8 47.59 -50.41 15.28
N GLY A 9 46.97 -51.17 16.21
CA GLY A 9 46.14 -52.31 15.86
C GLY A 9 45.08 -51.90 14.83
N GLN A 10 44.80 -52.74 13.87
CA GLN A 10 43.69 -52.51 12.92
C GLN A 10 42.38 -52.41 13.72
N PRO A 11 41.54 -51.42 13.44
CA PRO A 11 40.27 -51.28 14.13
C PRO A 11 39.41 -52.53 13.96
N SER A 12 38.69 -52.91 15.00
CA SER A 12 37.76 -54.03 14.97
C SER A 12 36.59 -53.73 13.99
N TYR A 13 35.90 -54.78 13.54
CA TYR A 13 34.76 -54.64 12.65
C TYR A 13 33.67 -53.73 13.27
N GLU A 14 33.41 -53.85 14.58
CA GLU A 14 32.45 -53.01 15.33
C GLU A 14 32.90 -51.55 15.38
N GLU A 15 34.21 -51.27 15.53
CA GLU A 15 34.73 -49.89 15.51
C GLU A 15 34.63 -49.29 14.10
N LEU A 16 34.81 -50.07 13.05
CA LEU A 16 34.60 -49.62 11.67
C LEU A 16 33.12 -49.35 11.36
N GLU A 17 32.21 -50.21 11.81
CA GLU A 17 30.75 -49.94 11.68
C GLU A 17 30.35 -48.68 12.45
N ALA A 18 30.80 -48.48 13.65
CA ALA A 18 30.52 -47.27 14.42
C ALA A 18 31.10 -46.03 13.74
N LEU A 19 32.28 -46.10 13.14
CA LEU A 19 32.89 -45.00 12.41
C LEU A 19 32.11 -44.69 11.13
N VAL A 20 31.70 -45.71 10.37
CA VAL A 20 30.85 -45.53 9.16
C VAL A 20 29.49 -44.92 9.51
N ALA A 21 28.83 -45.36 10.58
CA ALA A 21 27.58 -44.80 11.07
C ALA A 21 27.74 -43.32 11.50
N SER A 22 28.88 -43.01 12.20
CA SER A 22 29.21 -41.64 12.60
C SER A 22 29.46 -40.73 11.39
N GLN A 23 30.19 -41.22 10.39
CA GLN A 23 30.46 -40.49 9.15
C GLN A 23 29.16 -40.27 8.34
N ALA A 24 28.29 -41.27 8.24
CA ALA A 24 27.01 -41.15 7.58
C ALA A 24 26.10 -40.08 8.24
N ALA A 25 26.08 -40.05 9.58
CA ALA A 25 25.36 -39.03 10.33
C ALA A 25 25.95 -37.61 10.13
N LEU A 26 27.28 -37.50 10.06
CA LEU A 26 27.94 -36.22 9.78
C LEU A 26 27.67 -35.74 8.35
N ILE A 27 27.72 -36.62 7.36
CA ILE A 27 27.39 -36.31 5.96
C ILE A 27 25.97 -35.81 5.86
N ALA A 28 24.99 -36.52 6.44
CA ALA A 28 23.59 -36.11 6.44
C ALA A 28 23.39 -34.73 7.09
N ARG A 29 24.10 -34.43 8.15
CA ARG A 29 24.09 -33.13 8.81
C ARG A 29 24.67 -32.02 7.91
N LEU A 30 25.81 -32.27 7.28
CA LEU A 30 26.46 -31.32 6.38
C LEU A 30 25.59 -31.05 5.12
N GLU A 31 24.99 -32.09 4.57
CA GLU A 31 24.05 -31.96 3.43
C GLU A 31 22.86 -31.10 3.80
N ALA A 32 22.29 -31.28 4.99
CA ALA A 32 21.19 -30.43 5.50
C ALA A 32 21.63 -28.96 5.67
N GLU A 33 22.85 -28.74 6.22
CA GLU A 33 23.40 -27.40 6.41
C GLU A 33 23.69 -26.71 5.05
N VAL A 34 24.23 -27.42 4.08
CA VAL A 34 24.47 -26.94 2.72
C VAL A 34 23.14 -26.59 2.04
N ALA A 35 22.10 -27.41 2.21
CA ALA A 35 20.77 -27.12 1.68
C ALA A 35 20.19 -25.86 2.32
N GLU A 36 20.32 -25.68 3.64
CA GLU A 36 19.86 -24.45 4.33
C GLU A 36 20.63 -23.22 3.84
N LEU A 37 21.93 -23.30 3.69
CA LEU A 37 22.77 -22.21 3.18
C LEU A 37 22.41 -21.84 1.73
N ARG A 38 22.15 -22.82 0.88
CA ARG A 38 21.66 -22.58 -0.50
C ARG A 38 20.33 -21.83 -0.51
N VAL A 39 19.35 -22.23 0.32
CA VAL A 39 18.07 -21.54 0.45
C VAL A 39 18.27 -20.10 0.95
N ARG A 40 19.18 -19.88 1.90
CA ARG A 40 19.49 -18.52 2.39
C ARG A 40 20.13 -17.63 1.32
N LEU A 41 21.04 -18.19 0.51
CA LEU A 41 21.70 -17.46 -0.58
C LEU A 41 20.77 -17.18 -1.76
N SER A 42 19.83 -18.08 -2.04
CA SER A 42 18.82 -17.91 -3.11
C SER A 42 17.60 -17.10 -2.67
N SER A 43 17.46 -16.75 -1.37
CA SER A 43 16.33 -16.00 -0.85
C SER A 43 16.25 -14.59 -1.46
N ASN A 44 15.08 -14.23 -2.00
CA ASN A 44 14.77 -12.94 -2.59
C ASN A 44 13.29 -12.63 -2.35
N SER A 45 12.80 -11.49 -2.86
CA SER A 45 11.39 -11.07 -2.67
C SER A 45 10.34 -12.00 -3.30
N ARG A 46 10.74 -13.00 -4.09
CA ARG A 46 9.82 -13.94 -4.75
C ARG A 46 9.59 -15.19 -3.94
N ASN A 47 10.65 -15.67 -3.27
CA ASN A 47 10.65 -16.92 -2.52
C ASN A 47 10.82 -16.71 -1.01
N SER A 48 10.61 -15.50 -0.53
CA SER A 48 10.66 -15.16 0.89
C SER A 48 9.73 -13.98 1.20
N SER A 49 9.54 -13.68 2.47
CA SER A 49 8.83 -12.48 2.94
C SER A 49 9.64 -11.17 2.78
N TRP A 50 10.78 -11.20 2.11
CA TRP A 50 11.59 -10.00 1.88
C TRP A 50 10.89 -9.05 0.91
N PRO A 51 10.89 -7.75 1.20
CA PRO A 51 10.33 -6.78 0.25
C PRO A 51 11.20 -6.68 -1.01
N PRO A 52 10.62 -6.36 -2.19
CA PRO A 52 11.38 -6.19 -3.43
C PRO A 52 12.55 -5.18 -3.35
N SER A 53 12.52 -4.31 -2.35
CA SER A 53 13.62 -3.36 -2.07
C SER A 53 14.84 -4.01 -1.41
N ALA A 54 14.74 -5.23 -0.92
CA ALA A 54 15.85 -6.01 -0.38
C ALA A 54 16.59 -6.81 -1.46
N ASP A 55 15.97 -6.99 -2.65
CA ASP A 55 16.64 -7.55 -3.81
C ASP A 55 17.73 -6.56 -4.28
N GLY A 56 18.93 -7.03 -4.53
CA GLY A 56 20.03 -6.19 -5.03
C GLY A 56 19.70 -5.59 -6.41
N LEU A 57 20.46 -4.58 -6.84
CA LEU A 57 20.30 -3.92 -8.15
C LEU A 57 20.68 -4.82 -9.33
N SER A 58 21.22 -6.00 -9.11
CA SER A 58 21.54 -6.98 -10.14
C SER A 58 20.26 -7.51 -10.78
N LYS A 59 20.17 -7.44 -12.10
CA LYS A 59 19.06 -8.07 -12.84
C LYS A 59 19.08 -9.57 -12.58
N PRO A 60 17.95 -10.17 -12.13
CA PRO A 60 17.89 -11.62 -12.00
C PRO A 60 18.18 -12.29 -13.33
N PRO A 61 18.74 -13.52 -13.34
CA PRO A 61 18.97 -14.31 -14.55
C PRO A 61 17.71 -14.38 -15.42
N ALA A 62 17.87 -14.51 -16.74
CA ALA A 62 16.75 -14.52 -17.69
C ALA A 62 15.72 -15.61 -17.37
N ASP A 63 16.13 -16.77 -16.87
CA ASP A 63 15.27 -17.86 -16.45
C ASP A 63 14.45 -17.57 -15.18
N ALA A 64 14.96 -16.70 -14.30
CA ALA A 64 14.23 -16.23 -13.13
C ALA A 64 13.12 -15.22 -13.47
N ARG A 65 13.10 -14.65 -14.69
CA ARG A 65 12.04 -13.72 -15.12
C ARG A 65 10.72 -14.42 -15.49
N LYS A 66 10.74 -15.74 -15.72
CA LYS A 66 9.58 -16.47 -16.25
C LYS A 66 8.52 -16.86 -15.22
N ARG A 67 8.73 -16.63 -13.92
CA ARG A 67 7.82 -17.11 -12.89
C ARG A 67 7.28 -15.98 -12.02
N SER A 68 6.40 -15.20 -12.60
CA SER A 68 5.34 -14.59 -11.80
C SER A 68 4.41 -15.71 -11.36
N LEU A 69 4.09 -15.81 -10.06
CA LEU A 69 3.05 -16.71 -9.55
C LEU A 69 1.65 -16.41 -10.13
N ARG A 70 1.53 -15.35 -10.92
CA ARG A 70 0.36 -15.08 -11.74
C ARG A 70 0.38 -16.01 -12.94
N ARG A 71 -0.61 -16.89 -13.04
CA ARG A 71 -0.91 -17.58 -14.29
C ARG A 71 -0.99 -16.53 -15.40
N SER A 72 -0.33 -16.77 -16.52
CA SER A 72 -0.47 -15.90 -17.69
C SER A 72 -1.95 -15.85 -18.05
N SER A 73 -2.54 -14.67 -18.05
CA SER A 73 -3.94 -14.49 -18.46
C SER A 73 -4.14 -14.73 -19.96
N GLY A 74 -3.07 -14.97 -20.72
CA GLY A 74 -3.10 -15.04 -22.18
C GLY A 74 -3.45 -13.72 -22.87
N ARG A 75 -3.67 -12.66 -22.10
CA ARG A 75 -4.01 -11.32 -22.61
C ARG A 75 -2.76 -10.58 -23.09
N SER A 76 -2.88 -9.84 -24.17
CA SER A 76 -1.80 -8.98 -24.68
C SER A 76 -1.44 -7.88 -23.65
N GLN A 77 -0.19 -7.43 -23.67
CA GLN A 77 0.21 -6.26 -22.87
C GLN A 77 -0.43 -5.00 -23.45
N GLY A 78 -0.99 -4.14 -22.58
CA GLY A 78 -1.66 -2.90 -22.98
C GLY A 78 -3.17 -2.91 -22.68
N GLY A 79 -3.89 -1.96 -23.23
CA GLY A 79 -5.35 -1.86 -23.08
C GLY A 79 -6.04 -3.08 -23.69
N GLN A 80 -6.93 -3.69 -22.92
CA GLN A 80 -7.73 -4.82 -23.38
C GLN A 80 -8.92 -4.33 -24.22
N ALA A 81 -9.52 -5.21 -25.04
CA ALA A 81 -10.77 -4.89 -25.73
C ALA A 81 -11.84 -4.47 -24.72
N GLY A 82 -12.45 -3.31 -24.94
CA GLY A 82 -13.41 -2.69 -24.00
C GLY A 82 -12.79 -1.81 -22.91
N HIS A 83 -11.46 -1.63 -22.89
CA HIS A 83 -10.85 -0.63 -22.04
C HIS A 83 -11.13 0.77 -22.60
N GLU A 84 -11.89 1.57 -21.88
CA GLU A 84 -12.07 2.99 -22.21
C GLU A 84 -10.72 3.68 -22.02
N GLY A 85 -10.09 4.02 -23.14
CA GLY A 85 -8.87 4.85 -23.13
C GLY A 85 -9.19 6.22 -22.56
N ALA A 86 -8.33 6.77 -21.71
CA ALA A 86 -8.42 8.17 -21.33
C ALA A 86 -8.17 9.03 -22.58
N ARG A 87 -9.24 9.68 -23.10
CA ARG A 87 -9.17 10.66 -24.17
C ARG A 87 -9.38 12.05 -23.58
N LEU A 88 -8.76 13.04 -24.18
CA LEU A 88 -9.07 14.42 -23.86
C LEU A 88 -10.42 14.74 -24.48
N GLU A 89 -11.43 14.91 -23.64
CA GLU A 89 -12.81 15.23 -24.06
C GLU A 89 -12.99 16.75 -24.08
N PRO A 90 -13.69 17.30 -25.10
CA PRO A 90 -14.01 18.72 -25.15
C PRO A 90 -14.93 19.11 -23.98
N VAL A 91 -14.71 20.30 -23.43
CA VAL A 91 -15.60 20.89 -22.42
C VAL A 91 -16.78 21.59 -23.08
N ALA A 92 -17.93 21.59 -22.41
CA ALA A 92 -19.12 22.22 -22.92
C ALA A 92 -19.00 23.76 -22.98
N VAL A 93 -18.22 24.33 -22.07
CA VAL A 93 -17.99 25.80 -22.01
C VAL A 93 -16.47 26.01 -21.90
N ALA A 94 -15.89 26.68 -22.89
CA ALA A 94 -14.49 27.08 -22.88
C ALA A 94 -14.32 28.37 -22.05
N ASP A 95 -13.13 28.54 -21.43
CA ASP A 95 -12.82 29.76 -20.67
C ASP A 95 -12.72 30.99 -21.59
N GLU A 96 -12.25 30.79 -22.82
CA GLU A 96 -12.09 31.82 -23.84
C GLU A 96 -12.46 31.23 -25.21
N GLN A 97 -13.13 32.03 -26.05
CA GLN A 97 -13.41 31.68 -27.42
C GLN A 97 -12.75 32.71 -28.35
N VAL A 98 -11.87 32.23 -29.22
CA VAL A 98 -11.18 33.05 -30.21
C VAL A 98 -11.75 32.73 -31.59
N GLU A 99 -12.31 33.75 -32.25
CA GLU A 99 -12.85 33.62 -33.58
C GLU A 99 -11.74 33.91 -34.63
N HIS A 100 -11.73 33.12 -35.69
CA HIS A 100 -10.80 33.24 -36.81
C HIS A 100 -11.61 33.49 -38.10
N PRO A 101 -12.01 34.75 -38.35
CA PRO A 101 -12.73 35.08 -39.59
C PRO A 101 -11.82 34.99 -40.80
N PRO A 102 -12.32 34.59 -41.96
CA PRO A 102 -11.55 34.67 -43.21
C PRO A 102 -11.33 36.14 -43.61
N GLU A 103 -10.09 36.47 -43.96
CA GLU A 103 -9.74 37.85 -44.35
C GLU A 103 -10.15 38.14 -45.79
N ARG A 104 -10.17 37.13 -46.67
CA ARG A 104 -10.47 37.30 -48.10
C ARG A 104 -11.30 36.16 -48.65
N CYS A 105 -12.12 36.50 -49.61
CA CYS A 105 -12.87 35.53 -50.39
C CYS A 105 -11.96 34.65 -51.24
N GLU A 106 -12.09 33.33 -51.15
CA GLU A 106 -11.29 32.36 -51.88
C GLU A 106 -11.47 32.43 -53.39
N ASP A 107 -12.66 32.82 -53.84
CA ASP A 107 -12.97 32.91 -55.31
C ASP A 107 -12.56 34.24 -55.95
N CYS A 108 -12.92 35.36 -55.34
CA CYS A 108 -12.71 36.67 -55.97
C CYS A 108 -11.65 37.53 -55.30
N GLY A 109 -11.07 37.10 -54.14
CA GLY A 109 -10.04 37.84 -53.39
C GLY A 109 -10.56 39.08 -52.69
N GLY A 110 -11.88 39.31 -52.67
CA GLY A 110 -12.52 40.47 -52.00
C GLY A 110 -12.33 40.42 -50.49
N ASP A 111 -12.24 41.60 -49.87
CA ASP A 111 -12.13 41.76 -48.42
C ASP A 111 -13.41 41.31 -47.73
N LEU A 112 -13.28 40.51 -46.66
CA LEU A 112 -14.37 39.98 -45.88
C LEU A 112 -14.44 40.52 -44.46
N ALA A 113 -13.67 41.55 -44.13
CA ALA A 113 -13.63 42.09 -42.76
C ALA A 113 -14.99 42.53 -42.20
N ASP A 114 -15.83 43.11 -43.07
CA ASP A 114 -17.19 43.59 -42.76
C ASP A 114 -18.28 42.69 -43.35
N ALA A 115 -17.96 41.48 -43.81
CA ALA A 115 -18.94 40.56 -44.40
C ALA A 115 -19.86 39.96 -43.34
N GLU A 116 -21.10 39.65 -43.75
CA GLU A 116 -22.12 39.05 -42.89
C GLU A 116 -21.67 37.63 -42.44
N ARG A 117 -21.76 37.35 -41.16
CA ARG A 117 -21.55 36.02 -40.59
C ARG A 117 -22.73 35.10 -40.91
N VAL A 118 -22.49 34.00 -41.57
CA VAL A 118 -23.54 33.08 -42.03
C VAL A 118 -23.76 31.94 -41.03
N GLU A 119 -22.67 31.26 -40.61
CA GLU A 119 -22.72 30.13 -39.68
C GLU A 119 -21.40 29.96 -38.96
N ASP A 120 -21.43 29.19 -37.85
CA ASP A 120 -20.21 28.78 -37.16
C ASP A 120 -19.55 27.61 -37.89
N GLY A 121 -18.22 27.72 -38.10
CA GLY A 121 -17.42 26.68 -38.67
C GLY A 121 -17.02 25.61 -37.66
N GLU A 122 -16.06 24.76 -38.02
CA GLU A 122 -15.45 23.76 -37.12
C GLU A 122 -14.80 24.44 -35.92
N SER A 123 -15.05 23.93 -34.70
CA SER A 123 -14.40 24.39 -33.49
C SER A 123 -13.37 23.37 -32.99
N ARG A 124 -12.26 23.85 -32.44
CA ARG A 124 -11.19 23.03 -31.81
C ARG A 124 -10.84 23.64 -30.47
N GLN A 125 -10.66 22.80 -29.46
CA GLN A 125 -10.28 23.25 -28.13
C GLN A 125 -8.82 22.90 -27.84
N VAL A 126 -8.08 23.85 -27.28
CA VAL A 126 -6.70 23.68 -26.83
C VAL A 126 -6.71 23.84 -25.31
N PHE A 127 -6.23 22.81 -24.61
CA PHE A 127 -6.10 22.81 -23.15
C PHE A 127 -4.67 23.17 -22.80
N ASP A 128 -4.49 24.30 -22.13
CA ASP A 128 -3.16 24.80 -21.73
C ASP A 128 -3.23 25.38 -20.31
N LEU A 129 -2.08 25.64 -19.73
CA LEU A 129 -1.98 26.35 -18.46
C LEU A 129 -2.32 27.83 -18.67
N PRO A 130 -3.01 28.47 -17.68
CA PRO A 130 -3.29 29.88 -17.76
C PRO A 130 -2.01 30.69 -17.86
N GLN A 131 -1.96 31.65 -18.78
CA GLN A 131 -0.83 32.54 -18.88
C GLN A 131 -0.79 33.51 -17.68
N GLY A 132 0.39 33.65 -17.08
CA GLY A 132 0.61 34.55 -15.96
C GLY A 132 0.77 33.82 -14.61
N ARG A 133 0.35 34.48 -13.52
CA ARG A 133 0.50 33.95 -12.18
C ARG A 133 -0.65 33.02 -11.82
N LEU A 134 -0.35 31.81 -11.33
CA LEU A 134 -1.36 30.92 -10.76
C LEU A 134 -1.95 31.46 -9.44
N LEU A 135 -1.23 32.34 -8.74
CA LEU A 135 -1.73 32.98 -7.53
C LEU A 135 -2.71 34.12 -7.85
N ARG A 136 -3.94 33.97 -7.35
CA ARG A 136 -4.90 35.08 -7.25
C ARG A 136 -4.69 35.83 -5.94
N VAL A 137 -4.47 37.15 -6.01
CA VAL A 137 -4.38 38.01 -4.85
C VAL A 137 -5.71 38.76 -4.67
N VAL A 138 -6.29 38.66 -3.48
CA VAL A 138 -7.52 39.40 -3.11
C VAL A 138 -7.15 40.35 -1.99
N GLU A 139 -7.40 41.64 -2.19
CA GLU A 139 -7.25 42.69 -1.17
C GLU A 139 -8.60 42.89 -0.48
N HIS A 140 -8.61 42.75 0.86
CA HIS A 140 -9.76 43.02 1.69
C HIS A 140 -9.60 44.42 2.33
N VAL A 141 -10.54 45.34 2.03
CA VAL A 141 -10.51 46.71 2.53
C VAL A 141 -11.71 46.95 3.44
N VAL A 142 -11.44 47.38 4.65
CA VAL A 142 -12.49 47.76 5.59
C VAL A 142 -12.94 49.20 5.34
N ALA A 143 -14.16 49.34 4.82
CA ALA A 143 -14.75 50.65 4.58
C ALA A 143 -15.18 51.30 5.91
N ARG A 144 -14.97 52.60 6.04
CA ARG A 144 -15.52 53.46 7.13
C ARG A 144 -16.59 54.34 6.58
N ARG A 145 -17.75 54.37 7.25
CA ARG A 145 -18.88 55.22 6.85
C ARG A 145 -19.35 56.05 8.01
N ARG A 146 -19.74 57.33 7.74
CA ARG A 146 -20.31 58.23 8.69
C ARG A 146 -21.84 58.11 8.68
N CYS A 147 -22.42 57.85 9.85
CA CYS A 147 -23.87 57.88 10.05
C CYS A 147 -24.40 59.30 10.09
N GLY A 148 -25.70 59.52 9.81
CA GLY A 148 -26.36 60.82 9.99
C GLY A 148 -26.31 61.38 11.42
N CYS A 149 -26.10 60.56 12.46
CA CYS A 149 -25.86 60.96 13.82
C CYS A 149 -24.41 61.45 14.08
N GLY A 150 -23.53 61.49 13.05
CA GLY A 150 -22.12 61.88 13.13
C GLY A 150 -21.13 60.79 13.48
N ARG A 151 -21.60 59.61 13.91
CA ARG A 151 -20.72 58.48 14.27
C ARG A 151 -20.08 57.84 13.05
N VAL A 152 -18.79 57.54 13.10
CA VAL A 152 -18.08 56.78 12.08
C VAL A 152 -18.00 55.31 12.53
N SER A 153 -18.50 54.43 11.72
CA SER A 153 -18.45 52.97 11.91
C SER A 153 -17.55 52.34 10.84
N ALA A 154 -16.78 51.34 11.21
CA ALA A 154 -15.92 50.54 10.32
C ALA A 154 -16.54 49.18 10.15
N GLY A 155 -16.38 48.58 9.00
CA GLY A 155 -16.67 47.15 8.74
C GLY A 155 -15.69 46.24 9.48
N ALA A 156 -15.88 44.95 9.35
CA ALA A 156 -14.95 43.94 9.89
C ALA A 156 -14.35 43.13 8.71
N PHE A 157 -13.18 42.57 8.91
CA PHE A 157 -12.65 41.57 8.01
C PHE A 157 -13.44 40.27 8.15
N PRO A 158 -13.62 39.50 7.07
CA PRO A 158 -14.25 38.18 7.12
C PRO A 158 -13.36 37.19 7.91
N ASP A 159 -13.99 36.12 8.40
CA ASP A 159 -13.27 35.03 9.03
C ASP A 159 -12.14 34.50 8.15
N GLY A 160 -11.01 34.20 8.76
CA GLY A 160 -9.82 33.73 8.07
C GLY A 160 -8.93 34.83 7.45
N VAL A 161 -9.32 36.11 7.54
CA VAL A 161 -8.48 37.25 7.14
C VAL A 161 -8.00 38.00 8.41
N GLY A 162 -6.88 37.49 8.96
CA GLY A 162 -6.35 37.96 10.28
C GLY A 162 -4.99 38.64 10.21
N ALA A 163 -4.31 38.66 9.06
CA ALA A 163 -2.99 39.24 8.89
C ALA A 163 -2.94 40.23 7.71
N PRO A 164 -2.03 41.21 7.76
CA PRO A 164 -1.87 42.18 6.65
C PRO A 164 -1.54 41.50 5.32
N THR A 165 -0.81 40.41 5.36
CA THR A 165 -0.52 39.51 4.20
C THR A 165 -0.53 38.06 4.68
N GLN A 166 -1.23 37.18 3.95
CA GLN A 166 -1.32 35.76 4.31
C GLN A 166 -1.56 34.90 3.09
N TYR A 167 -1.16 33.66 3.18
CA TYR A 167 -1.50 32.62 2.20
C TYR A 167 -2.90 32.07 2.46
N GLY A 168 -3.72 32.02 1.43
CA GLY A 168 -5.08 31.45 1.49
C GLY A 168 -5.09 29.91 1.59
N PRO A 169 -6.29 29.32 1.78
CA PRO A 169 -6.45 27.88 1.98
C PRO A 169 -5.99 27.04 0.78
N GLY A 170 -6.19 27.51 -0.46
CA GLY A 170 -5.81 26.75 -1.66
C GLY A 170 -4.30 26.52 -1.79
N ILE A 171 -3.47 27.57 -1.58
CA ILE A 171 -2.00 27.41 -1.65
C ILE A 171 -1.46 26.62 -0.45
N ARG A 172 -2.10 26.71 0.72
CA ARG A 172 -1.78 25.88 1.89
C ARG A 172 -2.07 24.42 1.61
N ALA A 173 -3.23 24.10 1.02
CA ALA A 173 -3.62 22.77 0.59
C ALA A 173 -2.61 22.20 -0.41
N LEU A 174 -2.22 22.98 -1.44
CA LEU A 174 -1.23 22.57 -2.42
C LEU A 174 0.12 22.27 -1.77
N GLY A 175 0.59 23.10 -0.83
CA GLY A 175 1.85 22.87 -0.10
C GLY A 175 1.82 21.56 0.70
N VAL A 176 0.73 21.29 1.43
CA VAL A 176 0.52 20.01 2.15
C VAL A 176 0.47 18.83 1.19
N TYR A 177 -0.27 18.95 0.09
CA TYR A 177 -0.36 17.92 -0.96
C TYR A 177 1.01 17.55 -1.53
N LEU A 178 1.83 18.54 -1.88
CA LEU A 178 3.17 18.33 -2.43
C LEU A 178 4.09 17.60 -1.44
N CYS A 179 4.07 17.97 -0.16
CA CYS A 179 4.94 17.38 0.84
C CYS A 179 4.47 15.99 1.29
N VAL A 180 3.16 15.79 1.52
CA VAL A 180 2.63 14.57 2.13
C VAL A 180 2.16 13.54 1.09
N PHE A 181 1.51 13.99 0.02
CA PHE A 181 0.99 13.05 -0.98
C PHE A 181 2.01 12.77 -2.08
N GLN A 182 2.68 13.82 -2.60
CA GLN A 182 3.69 13.68 -3.65
C GLN A 182 5.09 13.39 -3.09
N HIS A 183 5.24 13.37 -1.77
CA HIS A 183 6.50 13.08 -1.08
C HIS A 183 7.66 14.01 -1.44
N LEU A 184 7.39 15.22 -1.92
CA LEU A 184 8.46 16.16 -2.24
C LEU A 184 9.17 16.64 -0.96
N PRO A 185 10.52 16.66 -0.96
CA PRO A 185 11.27 17.34 0.09
C PRO A 185 10.83 18.80 0.20
N TYR A 186 10.78 19.33 1.43
CA TYR A 186 10.27 20.68 1.68
C TYR A 186 10.94 21.76 0.84
N ASP A 187 12.27 21.70 0.66
CA ASP A 187 13.00 22.65 -0.18
C ASP A 187 12.54 22.59 -1.65
N ARG A 188 12.33 21.40 -2.18
CA ARG A 188 11.83 21.20 -3.55
C ARG A 188 10.39 21.66 -3.70
N ALA A 189 9.55 21.43 -2.70
CA ALA A 189 8.18 21.93 -2.69
C ALA A 189 8.15 23.47 -2.65
N CYS A 190 9.03 24.10 -1.87
CA CYS A 190 9.19 25.57 -1.86
C CYS A 190 9.62 26.10 -3.23
N GLN A 191 10.60 25.44 -3.87
CA GLN A 191 11.04 25.81 -5.21
C GLN A 191 9.90 25.69 -6.23
N LEU A 192 9.19 24.56 -6.23
CA LEU A 192 8.07 24.33 -7.14
C LEU A 192 6.96 25.37 -6.97
N LEU A 193 6.59 25.74 -5.72
CA LEU A 193 5.60 26.77 -5.45
C LEU A 193 6.04 28.15 -5.94
N ARG A 194 7.33 28.44 -5.85
CA ARG A 194 7.91 29.69 -6.41
C ARG A 194 7.86 29.71 -7.92
N ASP A 195 8.29 28.61 -8.56
CA ASP A 195 8.45 28.54 -10.02
C ASP A 195 7.06 28.53 -10.70
N LEU A 196 6.10 27.75 -10.19
CA LEU A 196 4.76 27.64 -10.79
C LEU A 196 3.81 28.75 -10.38
N ALA A 197 3.81 29.12 -9.09
CA ALA A 197 2.82 30.03 -8.53
C ALA A 197 3.37 31.42 -8.17
N GLY A 198 4.68 31.64 -8.23
CA GLY A 198 5.30 32.86 -7.73
C GLY A 198 5.22 33.00 -6.19
N ALA A 199 4.95 31.91 -5.48
CA ALA A 199 4.77 31.90 -4.02
C ALA A 199 6.11 31.70 -3.30
N ALA A 200 6.65 32.72 -2.66
CA ALA A 200 7.90 32.67 -1.90
C ALA A 200 7.66 32.04 -0.50
N VAL A 201 7.34 30.75 -0.47
CA VAL A 201 7.09 29.99 0.76
C VAL A 201 8.41 29.47 1.33
N SER A 202 8.61 29.57 2.66
CA SER A 202 9.75 28.97 3.35
C SER A 202 9.46 27.53 3.79
N THR A 203 10.51 26.72 4.03
CA THR A 203 10.38 25.37 4.59
C THR A 203 9.71 25.39 5.96
N GLY A 204 9.97 26.40 6.78
CA GLY A 204 9.30 26.62 8.08
C GLY A 204 7.80 26.83 7.90
N THR A 205 7.40 27.63 6.90
CA THR A 205 5.98 27.85 6.56
C THR A 205 5.30 26.56 6.11
N LEU A 206 5.92 25.77 5.21
CA LEU A 206 5.38 24.48 4.81
C LEU A 206 5.27 23.50 5.99
N THR A 207 6.25 23.48 6.88
CA THR A 207 6.20 22.67 8.11
C THR A 207 5.04 23.07 9.00
N SER A 208 4.79 24.40 9.18
CA SER A 208 3.67 24.89 9.95
C SER A 208 2.32 24.52 9.33
N TRP A 209 2.21 24.51 8.00
CA TRP A 209 0.98 24.09 7.31
C TRP A 209 0.69 22.60 7.49
N VAL A 210 1.71 21.73 7.38
CA VAL A 210 1.57 20.29 7.64
C VAL A 210 1.21 20.04 9.10
N THR A 211 1.80 20.79 10.02
CA THR A 211 1.48 20.72 11.46
C THR A 211 0.04 21.10 11.72
N ALA A 212 -0.40 22.27 11.24
CA ALA A 212 -1.77 22.74 11.43
C ALA A 212 -2.80 21.78 10.77
N ALA A 213 -2.46 21.22 9.59
CA ALA A 213 -3.30 20.21 8.96
C ALA A 213 -3.46 18.97 9.85
N ALA A 214 -2.36 18.44 10.41
CA ALA A 214 -2.42 17.28 11.31
C ALA A 214 -3.22 17.56 12.59
N GLU A 215 -3.02 18.72 13.20
CA GLU A 215 -3.73 19.14 14.42
C GLU A 215 -5.24 19.31 14.19
N GLY A 216 -5.66 19.67 12.98
CA GLY A 216 -7.07 19.78 12.60
C GLY A 216 -7.77 18.46 12.27
N LEU A 217 -7.11 17.29 12.46
CA LEU A 217 -7.64 15.98 12.07
C LEU A 217 -8.08 15.10 13.24
N CYS A 218 -8.19 15.62 14.47
CA CYS A 218 -8.59 14.80 15.63
C CYS A 218 -9.94 14.12 15.43
N ASP A 219 -10.98 14.87 15.06
CA ASP A 219 -12.33 14.33 14.83
C ASP A 219 -12.36 13.35 13.64
N PHE A 220 -11.54 13.60 12.61
CA PHE A 220 -11.39 12.70 11.48
C PHE A 220 -10.75 11.38 11.90
N ASP A 221 -9.65 11.40 12.69
CA ASP A 221 -8.94 10.20 13.13
C ASP A 221 -9.82 9.33 14.04
N GLU A 222 -10.59 9.95 14.95
CA GLU A 222 -11.55 9.25 15.79
C GLU A 222 -12.65 8.59 14.95
N ARG A 223 -13.24 9.34 14.01
CA ARG A 223 -14.26 8.81 13.10
C ARG A 223 -13.72 7.69 12.21
N LEU A 224 -12.51 7.85 11.70
CA LEU A 224 -11.84 6.83 10.88
C LEU A 224 -11.61 5.54 11.68
N ARG A 225 -11.18 5.67 12.94
CA ARG A 225 -10.99 4.54 13.86
C ARG A 225 -12.29 3.79 14.11
N GLU A 226 -13.37 4.51 14.42
CA GLU A 226 -14.71 3.90 14.61
C GLU A 226 -15.17 3.11 13.38
N LEU A 227 -15.03 3.70 12.18
CA LEU A 227 -15.43 3.06 10.93
C LEU A 227 -14.58 1.82 10.61
N LEU A 228 -13.29 1.83 10.94
CA LEU A 228 -12.42 0.67 10.77
C LEU A 228 -12.79 -0.46 11.75
N ILE A 229 -13.11 -0.13 13.01
CA ILE A 229 -13.57 -1.11 14.00
C ILE A 229 -14.90 -1.76 13.57
N ALA A 230 -15.78 -0.97 12.97
CA ALA A 230 -17.11 -1.46 12.52
C ALA A 230 -17.09 -2.15 11.15
N ALA A 231 -15.93 -2.25 10.48
CA ALA A 231 -15.85 -2.85 9.16
C ALA A 231 -15.97 -4.39 9.22
N ASP A 232 -16.62 -5.00 8.23
CA ASP A 232 -16.72 -6.46 8.13
C ASP A 232 -15.37 -7.12 7.85
N VAL A 233 -14.55 -6.50 7.00
CA VAL A 233 -13.21 -6.97 6.64
C VAL A 233 -12.25 -5.78 6.67
N ALA A 234 -11.15 -5.93 7.38
CA ALA A 234 -10.08 -4.94 7.41
C ALA A 234 -8.71 -5.58 7.20
N HIS A 235 -7.84 -4.86 6.55
CA HIS A 235 -6.48 -5.26 6.20
C HIS A 235 -5.48 -4.65 7.16
N PHE A 236 -4.57 -5.46 7.67
CA PHE A 236 -3.51 -5.03 8.59
C PHE A 236 -2.13 -5.39 8.03
N ASP A 237 -1.21 -4.45 8.12
CA ASP A 237 0.19 -4.65 7.72
C ASP A 237 1.10 -3.66 8.47
N GLU A 238 2.39 -3.96 8.55
CA GLU A 238 3.36 -3.06 9.15
C GLU A 238 4.68 -3.04 8.38
N THR A 239 5.36 -1.91 8.45
CA THR A 239 6.65 -1.76 7.79
C THR A 239 7.65 -1.00 8.66
N GLY A 240 8.90 -1.44 8.65
CA GLY A 240 9.98 -0.71 9.32
C GLY A 240 10.24 0.63 8.63
N ALA A 241 10.39 1.67 9.44
CA ALA A 241 10.66 3.03 9.01
C ALA A 241 11.80 3.64 9.84
N ARG A 242 12.61 4.53 9.24
CA ARG A 242 13.59 5.31 9.98
C ARG A 242 12.95 6.57 10.54
N ILE A 243 12.83 6.61 11.88
CA ILE A 243 12.22 7.70 12.63
C ILE A 243 13.23 8.17 13.68
N ALA A 244 13.52 9.47 13.71
CA ALA A 244 14.50 10.06 14.65
C ALA A 244 15.86 9.32 14.65
N GLY A 245 16.31 8.85 13.48
CA GLY A 245 17.58 8.12 13.33
C GLY A 245 17.56 6.66 13.78
N ARG A 246 16.43 6.16 14.33
CA ARG A 246 16.25 4.80 14.82
C ARG A 246 15.27 4.02 13.94
N LEU A 247 15.26 2.70 14.09
CA LEU A 247 14.22 1.86 13.50
C LEU A 247 12.95 2.02 14.33
N GLY A 248 11.91 2.52 13.69
CA GLY A 248 10.52 2.51 14.16
C GLY A 248 9.65 1.72 13.19
N TRP A 249 8.36 1.66 13.45
CA TRP A 249 7.39 0.90 12.66
C TRP A 249 6.20 1.75 12.32
N VAL A 250 5.70 1.59 11.12
CA VAL A 250 4.42 2.15 10.68
C VAL A 250 3.46 1.00 10.51
N HIS A 251 2.32 1.08 11.15
CA HIS A 251 1.20 0.14 11.04
C HIS A 251 0.13 0.76 10.17
N SER A 252 -0.52 -0.06 9.36
CA SER A 252 -1.68 0.31 8.57
C SER A 252 -2.88 -0.55 8.95
N ALA A 253 -4.05 0.08 9.07
CA ALA A 253 -5.35 -0.56 9.10
C ALA A 253 -6.16 0.04 7.94
N SER A 254 -6.70 -0.80 7.05
CA SER A 254 -7.37 -0.31 5.86
C SER A 254 -8.51 -1.20 5.37
N THR A 255 -9.44 -0.59 4.64
CA THR A 255 -10.45 -1.25 3.81
C THR A 255 -10.34 -0.72 2.38
N ASP A 256 -11.21 -1.11 1.50
CA ASP A 256 -11.29 -0.55 0.14
C ASP A 256 -11.55 0.96 0.14
N THR A 257 -12.19 1.50 1.19
CA THR A 257 -12.60 2.92 1.28
C THR A 257 -11.90 3.72 2.37
N LEU A 258 -11.18 3.06 3.28
CA LEU A 258 -10.55 3.68 4.46
C LEU A 258 -9.07 3.32 4.51
N THR A 259 -8.24 4.21 5.06
CA THR A 259 -6.83 3.91 5.37
C THR A 259 -6.37 4.73 6.55
N ARG A 260 -5.88 4.07 7.58
CA ARG A 260 -5.27 4.69 8.75
C ARG A 260 -3.84 4.21 8.92
N TYR A 261 -2.93 5.14 9.17
CA TYR A 261 -1.52 4.86 9.48
C TYR A 261 -1.19 5.36 10.87
N THR A 262 -0.43 4.55 11.62
CA THR A 262 0.11 4.93 12.92
C THR A 262 1.60 4.60 12.98
N ALA A 263 2.37 5.35 13.77
CA ALA A 263 3.78 5.09 14.01
C ALA A 263 4.01 4.62 15.45
N HIS A 264 4.95 3.67 15.63
CA HIS A 264 5.34 3.20 16.95
C HIS A 264 6.83 2.80 16.95
N GLU A 265 7.48 2.86 18.12
CA GLU A 265 8.89 2.46 18.25
C GLU A 265 9.08 0.94 18.14
N ARG A 266 8.06 0.16 18.50
CA ARG A 266 8.05 -1.31 18.47
C ARG A 266 7.13 -1.82 17.39
N ARG A 267 7.36 -3.07 16.98
CA ARG A 267 6.53 -3.76 15.98
C ARG A 267 5.34 -4.51 16.60
N GLY A 268 5.51 -5.08 17.81
CA GLY A 268 4.65 -6.10 18.40
C GLY A 268 3.27 -5.63 18.85
N SER A 269 2.63 -6.45 19.71
CA SER A 269 1.26 -6.22 20.22
C SER A 269 1.08 -4.84 20.85
N GLU A 270 2.09 -4.33 21.57
CA GLU A 270 2.06 -2.97 22.13
C GLU A 270 1.79 -1.89 21.07
N ALA A 271 2.34 -2.05 19.86
CA ALA A 271 2.10 -1.11 18.77
C ALA A 271 0.72 -1.29 18.14
N ILE A 272 0.25 -2.53 18.04
CA ILE A 272 -1.08 -2.86 17.54
C ILE A 272 -2.15 -2.32 18.50
N ASP A 273 -1.95 -2.47 19.81
CA ASP A 273 -2.81 -1.91 20.85
C ASP A 273 -2.83 -0.38 20.81
N ALA A 274 -1.66 0.25 20.67
CA ALA A 274 -1.54 1.69 20.53
C ALA A 274 -2.22 2.24 19.26
N ALA A 275 -2.30 1.43 18.20
CA ALA A 275 -3.06 1.79 17.00
C ALA A 275 -4.59 1.81 17.24
N GLY A 276 -5.09 1.12 18.28
CA GLY A 276 -6.47 1.23 18.80
C GLY A 276 -7.56 0.78 17.82
N VAL A 277 -7.28 -0.13 16.90
CA VAL A 277 -8.27 -0.68 15.96
C VAL A 277 -8.47 -2.17 16.21
N LEU A 278 -7.43 -2.99 16.10
CA LEU A 278 -7.57 -4.45 16.09
C LEU A 278 -8.07 -5.03 17.42
N GLY A 279 -7.75 -4.37 18.56
CA GLY A 279 -8.21 -4.81 19.88
C GLY A 279 -9.73 -4.79 20.06
N ASP A 280 -10.42 -3.86 19.39
CA ASP A 280 -11.88 -3.68 19.44
C ASP A 280 -12.58 -4.20 18.16
N PHE A 281 -11.81 -4.73 17.18
CA PHE A 281 -12.31 -5.19 15.89
C PHE A 281 -12.99 -6.56 16.02
N ASN A 282 -14.15 -6.73 15.40
CA ASN A 282 -14.95 -7.97 15.47
C ASN A 282 -15.19 -8.62 14.10
N GLY A 283 -14.70 -8.03 13.02
CA GLY A 283 -14.81 -8.55 11.65
C GLY A 283 -13.72 -9.57 11.31
N VAL A 284 -13.36 -9.66 10.03
CA VAL A 284 -12.24 -10.49 9.55
C VAL A 284 -11.00 -9.65 9.36
N ALA A 285 -9.95 -9.92 10.15
CA ALA A 285 -8.64 -9.27 10.05
C ALA A 285 -7.77 -9.99 9.00
N VAL A 286 -7.48 -9.34 7.89
CA VAL A 286 -6.62 -9.88 6.83
C VAL A 286 -5.18 -9.42 7.04
N HIS A 287 -4.22 -10.37 7.15
CA HIS A 287 -2.81 -10.07 7.43
C HIS A 287 -1.85 -11.16 6.90
N ASP A 288 -0.54 -10.98 7.08
CA ASP A 288 0.51 -11.91 6.61
C ASP A 288 0.72 -13.16 7.49
N GLY A 289 0.00 -13.28 8.59
CA GLY A 289 0.16 -14.38 9.56
C GLY A 289 1.27 -14.17 10.58
N TRP A 290 1.77 -12.93 10.75
CA TRP A 290 2.74 -12.63 11.79
C TRP A 290 2.16 -12.90 13.19
N ALA A 291 2.97 -13.56 14.06
CA ALA A 291 2.49 -14.17 15.30
C ALA A 291 1.69 -13.25 16.26
N PRO A 292 2.02 -11.96 16.45
CA PRO A 292 1.27 -11.08 17.34
C PRO A 292 -0.20 -10.89 16.96
N TYR A 293 -0.58 -10.98 15.69
CA TYR A 293 -1.99 -10.88 15.28
C TYR A 293 -2.88 -11.94 15.90
N ARG A 294 -2.33 -13.13 16.21
CA ARG A 294 -3.08 -14.23 16.85
C ARG A 294 -3.50 -13.97 18.29
N ASN A 295 -2.94 -12.95 18.93
CA ASN A 295 -3.37 -12.56 20.28
C ASN A 295 -4.75 -11.91 20.31
N TYR A 296 -5.28 -11.51 19.14
CA TYR A 296 -6.56 -10.82 18.98
C TYR A 296 -7.65 -11.82 18.59
N THR A 297 -8.18 -12.51 19.61
CA THR A 297 -9.18 -13.58 19.43
C THR A 297 -10.62 -13.06 19.36
N GLY A 298 -10.83 -11.74 19.46
CA GLY A 298 -12.13 -11.10 19.34
C GLY A 298 -12.63 -10.98 17.90
N CYS A 299 -11.75 -11.22 16.91
CA CYS A 299 -12.08 -11.19 15.50
C CYS A 299 -11.69 -12.49 14.80
N ASP A 300 -12.26 -12.72 13.63
CA ASP A 300 -11.80 -13.77 12.71
C ASP A 300 -10.52 -13.34 11.98
N HIS A 301 -9.74 -14.31 11.49
CA HIS A 301 -8.54 -14.04 10.72
C HIS A 301 -8.65 -14.56 9.29
N GLY A 302 -8.07 -13.81 8.36
CA GLY A 302 -7.85 -14.21 6.97
C GLY A 302 -6.36 -14.08 6.63
N LEU A 303 -5.71 -15.18 6.23
CA LEU A 303 -4.29 -15.15 5.95
C LEU A 303 -3.99 -14.87 4.48
N CYS A 304 -2.94 -14.07 4.25
CA CYS A 304 -2.48 -13.72 2.90
C CYS A 304 -1.89 -14.93 2.19
N ASN A 305 -2.64 -15.56 1.30
CA ASN A 305 -2.17 -16.71 0.53
C ASN A 305 -1.04 -16.38 -0.46
N ILE A 306 -0.85 -15.11 -0.82
CA ILE A 306 0.29 -14.70 -1.65
C ILE A 306 1.61 -14.92 -0.90
N HIS A 307 1.65 -14.69 0.42
CA HIS A 307 2.81 -15.00 1.26
C HIS A 307 3.03 -16.51 1.36
N HIS A 308 1.96 -17.30 1.55
CA HIS A 308 2.05 -18.76 1.56
C HIS A 308 2.60 -19.31 0.24
N LEU A 309 2.12 -18.81 -0.92
CA LEU A 309 2.62 -19.25 -2.22
C LEU A 309 4.11 -18.98 -2.42
N ARG A 310 4.64 -17.85 -1.93
CA ARG A 310 6.09 -17.56 -1.98
C ARG A 310 6.90 -18.54 -1.14
N GLU A 311 6.41 -18.88 0.07
CA GLU A 311 7.09 -19.83 0.94
C GLU A 311 6.97 -21.28 0.42
N LEU A 312 5.82 -21.62 -0.19
CA LEU A 312 5.62 -22.90 -0.87
C LEU A 312 6.56 -23.06 -2.07
N GLU A 313 6.77 -22.01 -2.87
CA GLU A 313 7.74 -22.01 -3.97
C GLU A 313 9.15 -22.29 -3.45
N ALA A 314 9.60 -21.63 -2.37
CA ALA A 314 10.89 -21.89 -1.76
C ALA A 314 11.03 -23.32 -1.22
N ALA A 315 9.96 -23.89 -0.66
CA ALA A 315 9.95 -25.27 -0.17
C ALA A 315 9.96 -26.29 -1.31
N ALA A 316 9.28 -26.00 -2.45
CA ALA A 316 9.31 -26.80 -3.66
C ALA A 316 10.71 -26.79 -4.32
N GLU A 317 11.38 -25.64 -4.36
CA GLU A 317 12.76 -25.51 -4.86
C GLU A 317 13.75 -26.35 -4.02
N ALA A 318 13.43 -26.61 -2.75
CA ALA A 318 14.20 -27.53 -1.88
C ALA A 318 13.89 -29.02 -2.13
N GLY A 319 13.13 -29.37 -3.20
CA GLY A 319 12.85 -30.73 -3.64
C GLY A 319 11.70 -31.43 -2.94
N ARG A 320 10.77 -30.68 -2.29
CA ARG A 320 9.57 -31.24 -1.66
C ARG A 320 8.41 -31.30 -2.63
N SER A 321 7.57 -32.35 -2.55
CA SER A 321 6.43 -32.54 -3.45
C SER A 321 5.12 -31.90 -2.92
N TRP A 322 4.87 -31.99 -1.62
CA TRP A 322 3.66 -31.42 -1.01
C TRP A 322 3.48 -29.90 -1.24
N PRO A 323 4.55 -29.05 -1.27
CA PRO A 323 4.37 -27.63 -1.54
C PRO A 323 3.90 -27.37 -2.98
N VAL A 324 4.27 -28.24 -3.93
CA VAL A 324 3.80 -28.15 -5.32
C VAL A 324 2.28 -28.38 -5.37
N ALA A 325 1.79 -29.43 -4.70
CA ALA A 325 0.38 -29.74 -4.62
C ALA A 325 -0.43 -28.60 -3.95
N MET A 326 0.05 -28.07 -2.82
CA MET A 326 -0.58 -26.95 -2.13
C MET A 326 -0.57 -25.66 -2.98
N SER A 327 0.51 -25.40 -3.71
CA SER A 327 0.61 -24.23 -4.61
C SER A 327 -0.27 -24.34 -5.86
N CYS A 328 -0.80 -25.53 -6.18
CA CYS A 328 -1.87 -25.72 -7.16
C CYS A 328 -3.26 -25.55 -6.52
N LEU A 329 -3.50 -26.20 -5.37
CA LEU A 329 -4.81 -26.18 -4.71
C LEU A 329 -5.28 -24.74 -4.39
N LEU A 330 -4.44 -23.92 -3.78
CA LEU A 330 -4.83 -22.56 -3.37
C LEU A 330 -5.24 -21.66 -4.55
N PRO A 331 -4.48 -21.56 -5.67
CA PRO A 331 -4.92 -20.79 -6.84
C PRO A 331 -6.13 -21.40 -7.54
N ASP A 332 -6.26 -22.72 -7.61
CA ASP A 332 -7.43 -23.39 -8.23
C ASP A 332 -8.70 -23.07 -7.44
N THR A 333 -8.61 -23.09 -6.10
CA THR A 333 -9.69 -22.65 -5.20
C THR A 333 -10.03 -21.18 -5.42
N LYS A 334 -9.02 -20.31 -5.56
CA LYS A 334 -9.24 -18.89 -5.87
C LYS A 334 -10.00 -18.70 -7.18
N ASP A 335 -9.60 -19.41 -8.23
CA ASP A 335 -10.27 -19.37 -9.54
C ASP A 335 -11.72 -19.88 -9.44
N LEU A 336 -11.98 -20.88 -8.60
CA LEU A 336 -13.34 -21.35 -8.30
C LEU A 336 -14.17 -20.30 -7.58
N VAL A 337 -13.60 -19.65 -6.56
CA VAL A 337 -14.25 -18.54 -5.82
C VAL A 337 -14.59 -17.38 -6.78
N GLU A 338 -13.67 -16.99 -7.68
CA GLU A 338 -13.92 -15.91 -8.64
C GLU A 338 -15.07 -16.26 -9.60
N ARG A 339 -15.13 -17.50 -10.10
CA ARG A 339 -16.26 -17.99 -10.92
C ARG A 339 -17.58 -18.00 -10.14
N SER A 340 -17.57 -18.48 -8.90
CA SER A 340 -18.75 -18.54 -8.03
C SER A 340 -19.27 -17.15 -7.67
N ARG A 341 -18.37 -16.21 -7.40
CA ARG A 341 -18.71 -14.80 -7.18
C ARG A 341 -19.36 -14.16 -8.41
N ALA A 342 -18.87 -14.47 -9.60
CA ALA A 342 -19.42 -13.94 -10.86
C ALA A 342 -20.89 -14.35 -11.12
N VAL A 343 -21.35 -15.45 -10.51
CA VAL A 343 -22.75 -15.90 -10.56
C VAL A 343 -23.54 -15.53 -9.29
N GLY A 344 -23.01 -14.65 -8.44
CA GLY A 344 -23.73 -14.06 -7.30
C GLY A 344 -23.66 -14.85 -5.99
N LEU A 345 -22.83 -15.91 -5.90
CA LEU A 345 -22.62 -16.60 -4.64
C LEU A 345 -21.78 -15.77 -3.67
N GLN A 346 -21.98 -16.01 -2.37
CA GLN A 346 -21.25 -15.35 -1.28
C GLN A 346 -20.22 -16.27 -0.61
N ARG A 347 -20.28 -17.56 -0.86
CA ARG A 347 -19.35 -18.59 -0.41
C ARG A 347 -19.43 -19.79 -1.35
N LEU A 348 -18.47 -20.70 -1.28
CA LEU A 348 -18.58 -22.00 -1.95
C LEU A 348 -19.70 -22.83 -1.31
N ASP A 349 -20.33 -23.70 -2.09
CA ASP A 349 -21.31 -24.65 -1.57
C ASP A 349 -20.65 -25.73 -0.68
N ALA A 350 -21.50 -26.50 0.01
CA ALA A 350 -21.01 -27.48 0.98
C ALA A 350 -20.17 -28.59 0.35
N ASP A 351 -20.52 -29.03 -0.87
CA ASP A 351 -19.81 -30.10 -1.56
C ASP A 351 -18.41 -29.63 -1.98
N ALA A 352 -18.30 -28.44 -2.59
CA ALA A 352 -17.03 -27.83 -2.97
C ALA A 352 -16.14 -27.55 -1.73
N LEU A 353 -16.73 -27.13 -0.60
CA LEU A 353 -15.98 -26.94 0.64
C LEU A 353 -15.49 -28.27 1.23
N SER A 354 -16.28 -29.36 1.13
CA SER A 354 -15.86 -30.69 1.56
C SER A 354 -14.71 -31.22 0.71
N GLU A 355 -14.82 -31.15 -0.63
CA GLU A 355 -13.75 -31.54 -1.54
C GLU A 355 -12.46 -30.75 -1.32
N LEU A 356 -12.58 -29.46 -1.04
CA LEU A 356 -11.45 -28.59 -0.70
C LEU A 356 -10.79 -29.05 0.62
N ALA A 357 -11.57 -29.33 1.65
CA ALA A 357 -11.07 -29.78 2.95
C ALA A 357 -10.35 -31.14 2.83
N ASP A 358 -10.92 -32.08 2.09
CA ASP A 358 -10.33 -33.40 1.83
C ASP A 358 -9.02 -33.29 1.06
N SER A 359 -9.00 -32.48 -0.01
CA SER A 359 -7.79 -32.25 -0.80
C SER A 359 -6.69 -31.60 0.03
N TYR A 360 -7.05 -30.64 0.88
CA TYR A 360 -6.12 -29.96 1.79
C TYR A 360 -5.54 -30.96 2.80
N ALA A 361 -6.37 -31.81 3.41
CA ALA A 361 -5.95 -32.82 4.36
C ALA A 361 -4.99 -33.86 3.73
N VAL A 362 -5.28 -34.32 2.52
CA VAL A 362 -4.38 -35.23 1.78
C VAL A 362 -3.01 -34.59 1.57
N ILE A 363 -2.94 -33.31 1.19
CA ILE A 363 -1.67 -32.60 0.98
C ILE A 363 -0.90 -32.43 2.30
N LEU A 364 -1.60 -32.16 3.40
CA LEU A 364 -0.97 -32.10 4.73
C LEU A 364 -0.36 -33.46 5.11
N GLN A 365 -1.10 -34.56 4.86
CA GLN A 365 -0.60 -35.92 5.11
C GLN A 365 0.68 -36.20 4.29
N MET A 366 0.69 -35.89 2.99
CA MET A 366 1.92 -35.98 2.14
C MET A 366 3.07 -35.18 2.78
N GLY A 367 2.77 -33.99 3.29
CA GLY A 367 3.75 -33.17 3.98
C GLY A 367 4.34 -33.82 5.23
N HIS A 368 3.51 -34.45 6.05
CA HIS A 368 3.97 -35.17 7.24
C HIS A 368 4.83 -36.40 6.88
N GLU A 369 4.47 -37.12 5.83
CA GLU A 369 5.26 -38.25 5.33
C GLU A 369 6.66 -37.82 4.83
N GLU A 370 6.77 -36.64 4.22
CA GLU A 370 8.05 -36.04 3.81
C GLU A 370 8.84 -35.43 4.97
N HIS A 371 8.23 -35.25 6.13
CA HIS A 371 8.84 -34.70 7.34
C HIS A 371 8.67 -35.63 8.55
N PRO A 372 9.24 -36.84 8.54
CA PRO A 372 9.14 -37.78 9.65
C PRO A 372 9.70 -37.17 10.94
N PRO A 373 9.21 -37.58 12.12
CA PRO A 373 9.75 -37.13 13.39
C PRO A 373 11.27 -37.32 13.45
N ALA A 374 12.01 -36.22 13.55
CA ALA A 374 13.46 -36.24 13.69
C ALA A 374 13.87 -35.43 14.90
N ALA A 375 14.92 -35.89 15.60
CA ALA A 375 15.54 -35.12 16.67
C ALA A 375 16.29 -33.93 16.06
N GLY A 376 15.86 -32.70 16.40
CA GLY A 376 16.55 -31.49 15.99
C GLY A 376 15.61 -30.32 15.61
N LYS A 377 16.20 -29.27 15.06
CA LYS A 377 15.47 -28.06 14.65
C LYS A 377 14.68 -28.35 13.37
N LYS A 378 13.38 -28.05 13.38
CA LYS A 378 12.48 -28.19 12.22
C LYS A 378 12.94 -27.28 11.07
N THR A 379 12.87 -27.77 9.84
CA THR A 379 13.15 -26.98 8.62
C THR A 379 12.11 -25.90 8.40
N LYS A 380 12.41 -24.90 7.57
CA LYS A 380 11.41 -23.85 7.19
C LYS A 380 10.19 -24.48 6.53
N ALA A 381 10.38 -25.47 5.65
CA ALA A 381 9.28 -26.18 4.99
C ALA A 381 8.40 -26.93 6.01
N HIS A 382 8.98 -27.59 7.00
CA HIS A 382 8.23 -28.24 8.07
C HIS A 382 7.46 -27.22 8.93
N ASN A 383 8.07 -26.09 9.27
CA ASN A 383 7.36 -25.02 10.01
C ASN A 383 6.21 -24.43 9.21
N LEU A 384 6.35 -24.30 7.87
CA LEU A 384 5.28 -23.88 6.98
C LEU A 384 4.14 -24.90 6.98
N LEU A 385 4.43 -26.20 6.86
CA LEU A 385 3.43 -27.28 6.93
C LEU A 385 2.59 -27.18 8.21
N LEU A 386 3.25 -27.12 9.37
CA LEU A 386 2.58 -27.05 10.67
C LEU A 386 1.76 -25.76 10.83
N ARG A 387 2.17 -24.67 10.21
CA ARG A 387 1.40 -23.43 10.20
C ARG A 387 0.16 -23.56 9.34
N LEU A 388 0.28 -24.11 8.14
CA LEU A 388 -0.86 -24.36 7.24
C LEU A 388 -1.87 -25.32 7.87
N GLU A 389 -1.41 -26.35 8.59
CA GLU A 389 -2.26 -27.27 9.34
C GLU A 389 -3.01 -26.56 10.48
N ARG A 390 -2.30 -25.82 11.34
CA ARG A 390 -2.88 -25.14 12.48
C ARG A 390 -3.88 -24.05 12.07
N ASP A 391 -3.57 -23.31 11.03
CA ASP A 391 -4.28 -22.10 10.60
C ASP A 391 -5.18 -22.38 9.37
N GLN A 392 -5.54 -23.63 9.09
CA GLN A 392 -6.31 -24.03 7.89
C GLN A 392 -7.56 -23.17 7.68
N GLY A 393 -8.34 -22.92 8.73
CA GLY A 393 -9.56 -22.11 8.66
C GLY A 393 -9.28 -20.68 8.19
N ASP A 394 -8.19 -20.09 8.64
CA ASP A 394 -7.80 -18.72 8.28
C ASP A 394 -7.17 -18.66 6.89
N VAL A 395 -6.44 -19.70 6.48
CA VAL A 395 -5.88 -19.85 5.10
C VAL A 395 -6.98 -19.95 4.07
N LEU A 396 -8.05 -20.69 4.39
CA LEU A 396 -9.17 -20.97 3.49
C LEU A 396 -10.37 -20.02 3.69
N ARG A 397 -10.29 -19.02 4.57
CA ARG A 397 -11.37 -18.08 4.89
C ARG A 397 -12.02 -17.48 3.64
N PHE A 398 -11.24 -17.15 2.63
CA PHE A 398 -11.71 -16.58 1.36
C PHE A 398 -12.67 -17.50 0.57
N ALA A 399 -12.66 -18.79 0.85
CA ALA A 399 -13.59 -19.76 0.23
C ALA A 399 -14.91 -19.86 1.00
N TYR A 400 -14.89 -19.62 2.32
CA TYR A 400 -16.05 -19.60 3.19
C TYR A 400 -16.80 -18.28 3.19
N ASP A 401 -16.09 -17.17 2.93
CA ASP A 401 -16.65 -15.82 2.87
C ASP A 401 -15.97 -15.03 1.75
N PHE A 402 -16.73 -14.76 0.69
CA PHE A 402 -16.19 -14.07 -0.49
C PHE A 402 -15.88 -12.59 -0.27
N ARG A 403 -16.28 -12.00 0.88
CA ARG A 403 -15.82 -10.67 1.27
C ARG A 403 -14.32 -10.66 1.60
N VAL A 404 -13.79 -11.80 2.04
CA VAL A 404 -12.38 -11.97 2.39
C VAL A 404 -11.55 -12.19 1.12
N PRO A 405 -10.54 -11.38 0.84
CA PRO A 405 -9.71 -11.55 -0.35
C PRO A 405 -8.70 -12.68 -0.17
N PHE A 406 -8.23 -13.23 -1.29
CA PHE A 406 -7.18 -14.25 -1.33
C PHE A 406 -5.83 -13.79 -0.76
N GLY A 407 -5.56 -12.49 -0.73
CA GLY A 407 -4.29 -11.92 -0.28
C GLY A 407 -4.45 -10.54 0.32
N ASN A 408 -3.40 -10.04 0.96
CA ASN A 408 -3.37 -8.74 1.64
C ASN A 408 -2.82 -7.61 0.75
N ASN A 409 -3.08 -7.65 -0.57
CA ASN A 409 -2.54 -6.69 -1.53
C ASN A 409 -2.93 -5.24 -1.21
N GLN A 410 -4.12 -5.02 -0.62
CA GLN A 410 -4.60 -3.68 -0.27
C GLN A 410 -3.68 -3.02 0.75
N ALA A 411 -3.41 -3.68 1.88
CA ALA A 411 -2.51 -3.13 2.89
C ALA A 411 -1.07 -3.02 2.36
N GLU A 412 -0.60 -3.98 1.54
CA GLU A 412 0.71 -3.89 0.91
C GLU A 412 0.84 -2.65 0.01
N GLN A 413 -0.20 -2.30 -0.76
CA GLN A 413 -0.22 -1.10 -1.61
C GLN A 413 -0.25 0.17 -0.77
N ASP A 414 -1.10 0.21 0.26
CA ASP A 414 -1.22 1.35 1.16
C ASP A 414 0.12 1.62 1.88
N ILE A 415 0.74 0.59 2.45
CA ILE A 415 1.98 0.75 3.23
C ILE A 415 3.22 1.01 2.36
N ARG A 416 3.17 0.65 1.06
CA ARG A 416 4.26 0.90 0.11
C ARG A 416 4.59 2.40 -0.01
N MET A 417 3.61 3.28 0.21
CA MET A 417 3.79 4.72 0.18
C MET A 417 4.77 5.21 1.25
N VAL A 418 4.83 4.54 2.40
CA VAL A 418 5.81 4.83 3.47
C VAL A 418 7.24 4.58 2.96
N LYS A 419 7.46 3.49 2.24
CA LYS A 419 8.78 3.19 1.63
C LYS A 419 9.14 4.18 0.53
N LEU A 420 8.16 4.62 -0.26
CA LEU A 420 8.37 5.63 -1.28
C LEU A 420 8.77 6.97 -0.66
N GLN A 421 8.09 7.40 0.39
CA GLN A 421 8.42 8.62 1.13
C GLN A 421 9.88 8.60 1.61
N GLN A 422 10.34 7.49 2.20
CA GLN A 422 11.72 7.36 2.67
C GLN A 422 12.75 7.40 1.54
N LYS A 423 12.42 6.85 0.37
CA LYS A 423 13.30 6.88 -0.80
C LYS A 423 13.41 8.28 -1.42
N VAL A 424 12.33 9.06 -1.40
CA VAL A 424 12.25 10.38 -2.03
C VAL A 424 12.71 11.49 -1.09
N SER A 425 12.23 11.49 0.16
CA SER A 425 12.43 12.57 1.13
C SER A 425 13.29 12.20 2.34
N GLY A 426 13.79 10.96 2.39
CA GLY A 426 14.60 10.47 3.50
C GLY A 426 13.79 10.09 4.74
N CYS A 427 14.46 9.98 5.88
CA CYS A 427 13.83 9.59 7.13
C CYS A 427 13.09 10.76 7.81
N TRP A 428 12.08 10.46 8.63
CA TRP A 428 11.50 11.44 9.51
C TRP A 428 12.48 11.80 10.64
N ARG A 429 12.74 13.10 10.81
CA ARG A 429 13.73 13.59 11.79
C ARG A 429 13.23 13.48 13.23
N THR A 430 11.91 13.45 13.45
CA THR A 430 11.27 13.37 14.77
C THR A 430 10.07 12.43 14.74
N SER A 431 9.67 11.84 15.88
CA SER A 431 8.47 11.04 16.02
C SER A 431 7.21 11.83 15.70
N HIS A 432 7.09 13.06 16.23
CA HIS A 432 5.97 13.96 15.91
C HIS A 432 5.88 14.31 14.42
N GLY A 433 7.03 14.43 13.74
CA GLY A 433 7.05 14.64 12.28
C GLY A 433 6.48 13.42 11.51
N ALA A 434 6.78 12.21 11.97
CA ALA A 434 6.19 11.00 11.42
C ALA A 434 4.68 10.92 11.68
N GLU A 435 4.25 11.15 12.91
CA GLU A 435 2.83 11.14 13.33
C GLU A 435 2.00 12.13 12.51
N ARG A 436 2.46 13.38 12.40
CA ARG A 436 1.79 14.42 11.59
C ARG A 436 1.68 14.04 10.12
N PHE A 437 2.78 13.52 9.55
CA PHE A 437 2.77 13.04 8.18
C PHE A 437 1.75 11.93 7.99
N LEU A 438 1.72 10.94 8.88
CA LEU A 438 0.83 9.78 8.81
C LEU A 438 -0.64 10.16 9.03
N ALA A 439 -0.94 11.10 9.92
CA ALA A 439 -2.30 11.64 10.11
C ALA A 439 -2.83 12.28 8.82
N VAL A 440 -2.05 13.21 8.24
CA VAL A 440 -2.43 13.86 6.98
C VAL A 440 -2.47 12.85 5.83
N ARG A 441 -1.58 11.86 5.82
CA ARG A 441 -1.59 10.79 4.81
C ARG A 441 -2.82 9.92 4.91
N SER A 442 -3.26 9.56 6.13
CA SER A 442 -4.51 8.82 6.36
C SER A 442 -5.71 9.59 5.80
N TYR A 443 -5.77 10.89 6.06
CA TYR A 443 -6.81 11.78 5.55
C TYR A 443 -6.86 11.78 4.01
N ILE A 444 -5.73 12.02 3.36
CA ILE A 444 -5.64 12.05 1.89
C ILE A 444 -5.96 10.68 1.28
N SER A 445 -5.44 9.59 1.88
CA SER A 445 -5.67 8.25 1.35
C SER A 445 -7.13 7.84 1.44
N THR A 446 -7.80 8.14 2.57
CA THR A 446 -9.22 7.87 2.77
C THR A 446 -10.09 8.74 1.85
N ALA A 447 -9.82 10.05 1.77
CA ALA A 447 -10.54 10.94 0.87
C ALA A 447 -10.49 10.45 -0.59
N ARG A 448 -9.31 10.05 -1.05
CA ARG A 448 -9.11 9.52 -2.40
C ARG A 448 -9.87 8.21 -2.64
N LYS A 449 -9.82 7.27 -1.68
CA LYS A 449 -10.58 6.00 -1.76
C LYS A 449 -12.09 6.25 -1.84
N GLN A 450 -12.57 7.33 -1.22
CA GLN A 450 -13.98 7.74 -1.28
C GLN A 450 -14.29 8.73 -2.42
N GLY A 451 -13.41 8.85 -3.41
CA GLY A 451 -13.65 9.66 -4.61
C GLY A 451 -13.68 11.17 -4.39
N GLN A 452 -13.17 11.67 -3.24
CA GLN A 452 -13.14 13.09 -2.95
C GLN A 452 -12.05 13.82 -3.73
N ASP A 453 -12.28 15.07 -4.08
CA ASP A 453 -11.24 15.98 -4.55
C ASP A 453 -10.24 16.27 -3.43
N VAL A 454 -9.04 15.71 -3.54
CA VAL A 454 -7.99 15.79 -2.51
C VAL A 454 -7.60 17.25 -2.21
N LEU A 455 -7.45 18.09 -3.23
CA LEU A 455 -7.10 19.50 -3.01
C LEU A 455 -8.26 20.26 -2.36
N GLY A 456 -9.50 19.96 -2.74
CA GLY A 456 -10.70 20.51 -2.15
C GLY A 456 -10.83 20.18 -0.66
N VAL A 457 -10.67 18.91 -0.25
CA VAL A 457 -10.76 18.52 1.16
C VAL A 457 -9.58 19.08 1.98
N LEU A 458 -8.38 19.19 1.41
CA LEU A 458 -7.25 19.86 2.07
C LEU A 458 -7.47 21.37 2.24
N ALA A 459 -8.14 22.02 1.29
CA ALA A 459 -8.50 23.43 1.40
C ALA A 459 -9.58 23.66 2.48
N GLN A 460 -10.56 22.76 2.60
CA GLN A 460 -11.55 22.76 3.70
C GLN A 460 -10.85 22.56 5.06
N LEU A 461 -9.93 21.60 5.15
CA LEU A 461 -9.11 21.39 6.36
C LEU A 461 -8.32 22.65 6.74
N ALA A 462 -7.70 23.33 5.76
CA ALA A 462 -6.97 24.57 5.98
C ALA A 462 -7.89 25.73 6.47
N GLN A 463 -9.20 25.60 6.32
CA GLN A 463 -10.24 26.52 6.84
C GLN A 463 -10.81 26.05 8.19
N GLY A 464 -10.27 24.99 8.80
CA GLY A 464 -10.80 24.43 10.05
C GLY A 464 -12.07 23.60 9.91
N ARG A 465 -12.40 23.15 8.71
CA ARG A 465 -13.58 22.34 8.39
C ARG A 465 -13.17 21.04 7.70
N PRO A 466 -12.58 20.08 8.44
CA PRO A 466 -12.17 18.80 7.86
C PRO A 466 -13.39 18.04 7.31
N TRP A 467 -13.23 17.48 6.12
CA TRP A 467 -14.17 16.49 5.61
C TRP A 467 -14.11 15.23 6.47
N LEU A 468 -15.26 14.61 6.75
CA LEU A 468 -15.35 13.36 7.51
C LEU A 468 -15.77 12.20 6.61
N PRO A 469 -15.19 10.99 6.79
CA PRO A 469 -15.52 9.84 5.97
C PRO A 469 -16.91 9.28 6.31
N ALA A 470 -17.62 8.84 5.27
CA ALA A 470 -18.82 8.06 5.43
C ALA A 470 -18.51 6.56 5.62
N PRO A 471 -19.44 5.76 6.21
CA PRO A 471 -19.35 4.31 6.14
C PRO A 471 -19.21 3.88 4.68
N GLY A 472 -18.41 2.82 4.45
CA GLY A 472 -18.35 2.20 3.13
C GLY A 472 -19.74 1.64 2.73
N PRO A 473 -19.98 1.38 1.45
CA PRO A 473 -21.16 0.64 1.04
C PRO A 473 -21.14 -0.74 1.71
N THR A 474 -22.24 -1.08 2.38
CA THR A 474 -22.49 -2.40 3.01
C THR A 474 -22.71 -3.46 1.95
#